data_f2ffb9a02e2e13b0a091db851aca857b
#
_entry.id   f2ffb9a02e2e13b0a091db851aca857b
#
_cell.length_a   1.000
_cell.length_b   1.000
_cell.length_c   1.000
_cell.angle_alpha   90.00
_cell.angle_beta   90.00
_cell.angle_gamma   90.00
#
_symmetry.space_group_name_H-M   'P 1'
#
loop_
_entity.id
_entity.type
_entity.pdbx_description
1 polymer ?
#
loop_
_entity_poly.entity_id
_entity_poly.type
_entity_poly.pdbx_seq_one_letter_code
_entity_poly.pdbx_strand_id
1 'polypeptide(L)'
;MQQLKLNNGVEIPILGYGVYTITDDKECERCVINAIETGYNHIDTAAIYMNEPAVGRAIKNCGKRREDLFITSKLWVQDQGYDMAKKAIDESLKRLGVDYLDLYLIHEPMGDIYGQWRAMEEAYRQGKIRAIGVSNMYADRLCDFLYHVDIKPVINQVRTNPYFQHIDTFEFEKENNICLLYTSPSP
;
A
#
# COMPACT_ATOMS: atom_id res chain seq x y z
N MET A 1 1.35 -0.40 19.59
CA MET A 1 0.69 0.64 18.75
C MET A 1 -0.75 0.19 18.51
N GLN A 2 -1.71 1.12 18.47
CA GLN A 2 -3.11 0.80 18.17
C GLN A 2 -3.23 0.28 16.74
N GLN A 3 -4.11 -0.70 16.53
CA GLN A 3 -4.36 -1.33 15.23
C GLN A 3 -5.83 -1.21 14.85
N LEU A 4 -6.12 -1.22 13.56
CA LEU A 4 -7.45 -1.27 12.98
C LEU A 4 -7.59 -2.58 12.21
N LYS A 5 -8.71 -3.27 12.40
CA LYS A 5 -9.03 -4.49 11.66
C LYS A 5 -9.70 -4.15 10.32
N LEU A 6 -9.10 -4.59 9.23
CA LEU A 6 -9.61 -4.43 7.86
C LEU A 6 -10.75 -5.43 7.57
N ASN A 7 -11.48 -5.22 6.46
CA ASN A 7 -12.63 -6.06 6.07
C ASN A 7 -12.25 -7.53 5.79
N ASN A 8 -10.99 -7.82 5.49
CA ASN A 8 -10.46 -9.18 5.29
C ASN A 8 -9.84 -9.80 6.56
N GLY A 9 -9.94 -9.10 7.70
CA GLY A 9 -9.43 -9.56 8.99
C GLY A 9 -7.96 -9.22 9.30
N VAL A 10 -7.22 -8.69 8.35
CA VAL A 10 -5.84 -8.21 8.58
C VAL A 10 -5.87 -6.98 9.49
N GLU A 11 -4.95 -6.91 10.44
CA GLU A 11 -4.80 -5.76 11.34
C GLU A 11 -3.68 -4.84 10.84
N ILE A 12 -4.01 -3.55 10.65
CA ILE A 12 -3.06 -2.51 10.23
C ILE A 12 -2.78 -1.54 11.38
N PRO A 13 -1.51 -1.18 11.64
CA PRO A 13 -1.19 -0.10 12.56
C PRO A 13 -1.79 1.23 12.07
N ILE A 14 -2.43 1.99 12.97
CA ILE A 14 -3.10 3.26 12.61
C ILE A 14 -2.13 4.37 12.19
N LEU A 15 -0.84 4.26 12.58
CA LEU A 15 0.21 5.17 12.18
C LEU A 15 1.24 4.43 11.32
N GLY A 16 1.53 4.99 10.14
CA GLY A 16 2.55 4.51 9.23
C GLY A 16 3.61 5.57 8.95
N TYR A 17 4.81 5.13 8.60
CA TYR A 17 5.90 5.97 8.14
C TYR A 17 6.06 5.85 6.62
N GLY A 18 5.83 6.94 5.90
CA GLY A 18 5.95 7.02 4.44
C GLY A 18 7.32 7.57 4.02
N VAL A 19 7.85 7.05 2.91
CA VAL A 19 9.21 7.39 2.40
C VAL A 19 9.21 8.09 1.04
N TYR A 20 8.09 8.67 0.62
CA TYR A 20 7.90 9.23 -0.72
C TYR A 20 8.99 10.20 -1.17
N THR A 21 9.43 11.12 -0.30
CA THR A 21 10.39 12.18 -0.68
C THR A 21 11.84 11.83 -0.38
N ILE A 22 12.13 10.64 0.14
CA ILE A 22 13.48 10.23 0.51
C ILE A 22 14.12 9.50 -0.66
N THR A 23 14.91 10.21 -1.44
CA THR A 23 15.50 9.71 -2.70
C THR A 23 16.92 9.16 -2.55
N ASP A 24 17.65 9.55 -1.50
CA ASP A 24 18.96 8.97 -1.20
C ASP A 24 18.80 7.63 -0.48
N ASP A 25 19.42 6.59 -1.01
CA ASP A 25 19.31 5.22 -0.54
C ASP A 25 19.78 5.02 0.92
N LYS A 26 20.92 5.65 1.29
CA LYS A 26 21.46 5.54 2.64
C LYS A 26 20.61 6.31 3.64
N GLU A 27 20.14 7.47 3.23
CA GLU A 27 19.23 8.28 4.03
C GLU A 27 17.90 7.57 4.22
N CYS A 28 17.33 6.96 3.18
CA CYS A 28 16.09 6.19 3.27
C CYS A 28 16.23 5.02 4.24
N GLU A 29 17.28 4.20 4.10
CA GLU A 29 17.56 3.09 5.01
C GLU A 29 17.67 3.57 6.47
N ARG A 30 18.44 4.63 6.72
CA ARG A 30 18.61 5.23 8.05
C ARG A 30 17.30 5.73 8.63
N CYS A 31 16.50 6.47 7.85
CA CYS A 31 15.21 7.01 8.29
C CYS A 31 14.21 5.92 8.63
N VAL A 32 14.13 4.85 7.83
CA VAL A 32 13.24 3.71 8.11
C VAL A 32 13.67 2.98 9.39
N ILE A 33 14.97 2.74 9.60
CA ILE A 33 15.47 2.13 10.84
C ILE A 33 15.09 3.00 12.04
N ASN A 34 15.36 4.29 11.99
CA ASN A 34 15.01 5.23 13.07
C ASN A 34 13.51 5.25 13.35
N ALA A 35 12.65 5.24 12.31
CA ALA A 35 11.22 5.17 12.47
C ALA A 35 10.79 3.88 13.20
N ILE A 36 11.38 2.74 12.82
CA ILE A 36 11.11 1.45 13.47
C ILE A 36 11.57 1.44 14.94
N GLU A 37 12.73 2.01 15.24
CA GLU A 37 13.26 2.13 16.59
C GLU A 37 12.40 3.04 17.47
N THR A 38 11.80 4.09 16.90
CA THR A 38 10.88 4.99 17.62
C THR A 38 9.47 4.41 17.78
N GLY A 39 9.22 3.22 17.20
CA GLY A 39 7.98 2.46 17.45
C GLY A 39 7.02 2.37 16.26
N TYR A 40 7.35 2.93 15.08
CA TYR A 40 6.57 2.65 13.88
C TYR A 40 6.75 1.19 13.47
N ASN A 41 5.64 0.54 13.19
CA ASN A 41 5.64 -0.83 12.67
C ASN A 41 5.08 -0.91 11.24
N HIS A 42 4.47 0.15 10.74
CA HIS A 42 3.98 0.27 9.36
C HIS A 42 4.88 1.18 8.55
N ILE A 43 5.44 0.64 7.46
CA ILE A 43 6.29 1.34 6.49
C ILE A 43 5.58 1.35 5.14
N ASP A 44 5.45 2.55 4.55
CA ASP A 44 4.75 2.77 3.28
C ASP A 44 5.74 3.30 2.22
N THR A 45 5.93 2.50 1.17
CA THR A 45 6.73 2.83 -0.02
C THR A 45 5.91 2.62 -1.30
N ALA A 46 6.53 2.73 -2.46
CA ALA A 46 5.95 2.41 -3.77
C ALA A 46 7.04 2.14 -4.81
N ALA A 47 6.72 1.35 -5.84
CA ALA A 47 7.64 1.06 -6.92
C ALA A 47 8.22 2.33 -7.57
N ILE A 48 7.38 3.34 -7.81
CA ILE A 48 7.79 4.62 -8.43
C ILE A 48 8.74 5.46 -7.56
N TYR A 49 8.78 5.25 -6.24
CA TYR A 49 9.69 6.00 -5.36
C TYR A 49 11.15 5.58 -5.53
N MET A 50 11.39 4.45 -6.20
CA MET A 50 12.70 3.90 -6.52
C MET A 50 13.56 3.56 -5.28
N ASN A 51 12.95 3.57 -4.09
CA ASN A 51 13.62 3.34 -2.80
C ASN A 51 13.25 2.00 -2.12
N GLU A 52 12.49 1.13 -2.79
CA GLU A 52 12.17 -0.21 -2.26
C GLU A 52 13.41 -1.02 -1.84
N PRO A 53 14.57 -0.98 -2.57
CA PRO A 53 15.79 -1.66 -2.10
C PRO A 53 16.35 -1.12 -0.78
N ALA A 54 16.26 0.19 -0.56
CA ALA A 54 16.69 0.82 0.70
C ALA A 54 15.77 0.43 1.86
N VAL A 55 14.45 0.44 1.62
CA VAL A 55 13.44 -0.05 2.59
C VAL A 55 13.70 -1.53 2.92
N GLY A 56 14.00 -2.37 1.91
CA GLY A 56 14.33 -3.77 2.11
C GLY A 56 15.56 -3.99 2.99
N ARG A 57 16.61 -3.21 2.78
CA ARG A 57 17.81 -3.24 3.66
C ARG A 57 17.46 -2.82 5.09
N ALA A 58 16.63 -1.77 5.24
CA ALA A 58 16.19 -1.34 6.56
C ALA A 58 15.40 -2.42 7.29
N ILE A 59 14.45 -3.09 6.62
CA ILE A 59 13.68 -4.21 7.18
C ILE A 59 14.62 -5.32 7.67
N LYS A 60 15.64 -5.66 6.87
CA LYS A 60 16.62 -6.69 7.23
C LYS A 60 17.50 -6.29 8.43
N ASN A 61 17.84 -5.02 8.54
CA ASN A 61 18.85 -4.52 9.49
C ASN A 61 18.24 -3.93 10.78
N CYS A 62 16.92 -3.72 10.85
CA CYS A 62 16.25 -3.06 12.00
C CYS A 62 16.16 -3.91 13.28
N GLY A 63 16.55 -5.18 13.24
CA GLY A 63 16.52 -6.09 14.39
C GLY A 63 15.10 -6.60 14.77
N LYS A 64 14.06 -6.21 14.08
CA LYS A 64 12.71 -6.78 14.26
C LYS A 64 12.46 -7.95 13.32
N ARG A 65 11.59 -8.88 13.72
CA ARG A 65 11.12 -9.95 12.85
C ARG A 65 10.23 -9.38 11.76
N ARG A 66 10.20 -10.01 10.57
CA ARG A 66 9.35 -9.55 9.44
C ARG A 66 7.86 -9.48 9.80
N GLU A 67 7.37 -10.43 10.59
CA GLU A 67 5.97 -10.49 11.04
C GLU A 67 5.59 -9.40 12.05
N ASP A 68 6.55 -8.72 12.67
CA ASP A 68 6.30 -7.59 13.57
C ASP A 68 6.16 -6.26 12.80
N LEU A 69 6.40 -6.28 11.49
CA LEU A 69 6.32 -5.14 10.59
C LEU A 69 5.16 -5.29 9.62
N PHE A 70 4.52 -4.17 9.30
CA PHE A 70 3.49 -4.04 8.27
C PHE A 70 4.07 -3.25 7.10
N ILE A 71 4.27 -3.91 5.96
CA ILE A 71 4.94 -3.31 4.80
C ILE A 71 3.94 -3.08 3.67
N THR A 72 3.83 -1.83 3.26
CA THR A 72 3.00 -1.39 2.11
C THR A 72 3.89 -0.99 0.95
N SER A 73 3.55 -1.46 -0.25
CA SER A 73 4.05 -0.92 -1.51
C SER A 73 2.92 -0.73 -2.51
N LYS A 74 3.22 -0.21 -3.71
CA LYS A 74 2.20 0.18 -4.68
C LYS A 74 2.65 -0.11 -6.11
N LEU A 75 1.70 -0.59 -6.91
CA LEU A 75 1.85 -0.84 -8.34
C LEU A 75 1.74 0.48 -9.11
N TRP A 76 2.71 0.74 -9.99
CA TRP A 76 2.73 1.98 -10.75
C TRP A 76 1.94 1.89 -12.05
N VAL A 77 1.53 3.04 -12.60
CA VAL A 77 0.70 3.14 -13.81
C VAL A 77 1.33 2.56 -15.07
N GLN A 78 2.64 2.40 -15.11
CA GLN A 78 3.34 1.81 -16.26
C GLN A 78 3.20 0.29 -16.33
N ASP A 79 2.89 -0.37 -15.22
CA ASP A 79 2.73 -1.81 -15.10
C ASP A 79 1.26 -2.20 -15.36
N GLN A 80 0.74 -1.81 -16.54
CA GLN A 80 -0.67 -1.96 -16.90
C GLN A 80 -1.04 -3.38 -17.29
N GLY A 81 -2.29 -3.73 -16.98
CA GLY A 81 -2.85 -5.01 -17.33
C GLY A 81 -2.30 -6.15 -16.46
N TYR A 82 -2.78 -7.36 -16.74
CA TYR A 82 -2.53 -8.52 -15.90
C TYR A 82 -1.06 -8.98 -15.89
N ASP A 83 -0.46 -9.19 -17.06
CA ASP A 83 0.88 -9.81 -17.15
C ASP A 83 1.99 -8.89 -16.61
N MET A 84 1.91 -7.58 -16.92
CA MET A 84 2.90 -6.62 -16.43
C MET A 84 2.75 -6.42 -14.92
N ALA A 85 1.52 -6.32 -14.41
CA ALA A 85 1.26 -6.20 -12.99
C ALA A 85 1.76 -7.42 -12.20
N LYS A 86 1.55 -8.63 -12.70
CA LYS A 86 2.05 -9.87 -12.10
C LYS A 86 3.57 -9.85 -11.98
N LYS A 87 4.27 -9.44 -13.04
CA LYS A 87 5.73 -9.29 -13.03
C LYS A 87 6.19 -8.20 -12.05
N ALA A 88 5.51 -7.05 -12.04
CA ALA A 88 5.85 -5.94 -11.15
C ALA A 88 5.68 -6.29 -9.67
N ILE A 89 4.67 -7.10 -9.30
CA ILE A 89 4.50 -7.63 -7.94
C ILE A 89 5.73 -8.46 -7.53
N ASP A 90 6.16 -9.41 -8.38
CA ASP A 90 7.33 -10.25 -8.08
C ASP A 90 8.62 -9.42 -7.99
N GLU A 91 8.75 -8.39 -8.82
CA GLU A 91 9.88 -7.45 -8.76
C GLU A 91 9.88 -6.59 -7.49
N SER A 92 8.72 -6.12 -7.02
CA SER A 92 8.61 -5.38 -5.74
C SER A 92 9.01 -6.26 -4.56
N LEU A 93 8.55 -7.49 -4.49
CA LEU A 93 8.96 -8.46 -3.47
C LEU A 93 10.47 -8.67 -3.48
N LYS A 94 11.05 -8.83 -4.67
CA LYS A 94 12.50 -9.00 -4.85
C LYS A 94 13.29 -7.76 -4.42
N ARG A 95 12.86 -6.54 -4.79
CA ARG A 95 13.53 -5.29 -4.39
C ARG A 95 13.48 -5.07 -2.88
N LEU A 96 12.35 -5.38 -2.26
CA LEU A 96 12.17 -5.31 -0.81
C LEU A 96 12.85 -6.47 -0.07
N GLY A 97 13.19 -7.57 -0.75
CA GLY A 97 13.81 -8.74 -0.15
C GLY A 97 12.89 -9.44 0.85
N VAL A 98 11.59 -9.50 0.57
CA VAL A 98 10.56 -10.12 1.42
C VAL A 98 9.77 -11.17 0.66
N ASP A 99 9.25 -12.17 1.37
CA ASP A 99 8.44 -13.24 0.78
C ASP A 99 6.98 -12.82 0.56
N TYR A 100 6.51 -11.82 1.32
CA TYR A 100 5.14 -11.29 1.21
C TYR A 100 5.08 -9.80 1.55
N LEU A 101 4.03 -9.13 1.05
CA LEU A 101 3.62 -7.78 1.43
C LEU A 101 2.37 -7.84 2.31
N ASP A 102 2.29 -6.95 3.30
CA ASP A 102 1.10 -6.85 4.15
C ASP A 102 -0.02 -6.12 3.41
N LEU A 103 0.31 -5.09 2.63
CA LEU A 103 -0.62 -4.34 1.79
C LEU A 103 0.02 -3.98 0.46
N TYR A 104 -0.72 -4.18 -0.62
CA TYR A 104 -0.32 -3.71 -1.94
C TYR A 104 -1.45 -2.91 -2.58
N LEU A 105 -1.13 -1.76 -3.16
CA LEU A 105 -2.11 -0.82 -3.70
C LEU A 105 -1.94 -0.61 -5.20
N ILE A 106 -3.03 -0.43 -5.95
CA ILE A 106 -2.98 0.33 -7.20
C ILE A 106 -2.70 1.79 -6.82
N HIS A 107 -1.55 2.34 -7.27
CA HIS A 107 -1.09 3.66 -6.84
C HIS A 107 -1.95 4.79 -7.43
N GLU A 108 -2.26 4.70 -8.72
CA GLU A 108 -3.11 5.65 -9.44
C GLU A 108 -4.11 4.89 -10.32
N PRO A 109 -5.38 5.30 -10.35
CA PRO A 109 -6.43 4.58 -11.08
C PRO A 109 -6.43 4.91 -12.59
N MET A 110 -5.31 4.69 -13.26
CA MET A 110 -5.09 5.01 -14.67
C MET A 110 -4.81 3.75 -15.49
N GLY A 111 -5.24 3.73 -16.74
CA GLY A 111 -5.03 2.63 -17.67
C GLY A 111 -5.85 1.38 -17.36
N ASP A 112 -5.31 0.20 -17.63
CA ASP A 112 -5.99 -1.08 -17.37
C ASP A 112 -5.84 -1.52 -15.90
N ILE A 113 -6.54 -0.81 -15.02
CA ILE A 113 -6.58 -1.12 -13.58
C ILE A 113 -7.28 -2.45 -13.27
N TYR A 114 -8.19 -2.90 -14.12
CA TYR A 114 -8.88 -4.18 -13.93
C TYR A 114 -7.95 -5.36 -14.18
N GLY A 115 -7.07 -5.25 -15.18
CA GLY A 115 -5.99 -6.21 -15.40
C GLY A 115 -5.00 -6.23 -14.23
N GLN A 116 -4.60 -5.05 -13.75
CA GLN A 116 -3.76 -4.92 -12.55
C GLN A 116 -4.42 -5.60 -11.34
N TRP A 117 -5.71 -5.33 -11.12
CA TRP A 117 -6.42 -5.90 -9.98
C TRP A 117 -6.51 -7.43 -10.02
N ARG A 118 -6.83 -8.02 -11.18
CA ARG A 118 -6.83 -9.48 -11.33
C ARG A 118 -5.47 -10.12 -10.98
N ALA A 119 -4.37 -9.46 -11.34
CA ALA A 119 -3.02 -9.92 -10.94
C ALA A 119 -2.81 -9.81 -9.42
N MET A 120 -3.30 -8.74 -8.80
CA MET A 120 -3.24 -8.56 -7.34
C MET A 120 -4.12 -9.58 -6.60
N GLU A 121 -5.32 -9.87 -7.10
CA GLU A 121 -6.18 -10.94 -6.55
C GLU A 121 -5.52 -12.32 -6.63
N GLU A 122 -4.82 -12.63 -7.73
CA GLU A 122 -4.05 -13.87 -7.84
C GLU A 122 -2.93 -13.91 -6.82
N ALA A 123 -2.14 -12.85 -6.70
CA ALA A 123 -1.05 -12.75 -5.73
C ALA A 123 -1.56 -12.83 -4.27
N TYR A 124 -2.74 -12.27 -4.00
CA TYR A 124 -3.44 -12.42 -2.72
C TYR A 124 -3.81 -13.88 -2.44
N ARG A 125 -4.43 -14.58 -3.40
CA ARG A 125 -4.77 -16.01 -3.27
C ARG A 125 -3.53 -16.90 -3.10
N GLN A 126 -2.38 -16.50 -3.66
CA GLN A 126 -1.08 -17.18 -3.51
C GLN A 126 -0.38 -16.87 -2.18
N GLY A 127 -0.89 -15.95 -1.37
CA GLY A 127 -0.28 -15.53 -0.12
C GLY A 127 0.92 -14.58 -0.26
N LYS A 128 1.21 -14.11 -1.48
CA LYS A 128 2.26 -13.09 -1.72
C LYS A 128 1.88 -11.71 -1.19
N ILE A 129 0.57 -11.44 -1.07
CA ILE A 129 0.02 -10.19 -0.55
C ILE A 129 -1.07 -10.55 0.46
N ARG A 130 -1.03 -9.98 1.66
CA ARG A 130 -2.01 -10.24 2.72
C ARG A 130 -3.28 -9.38 2.60
N ALA A 131 -3.16 -8.20 1.99
CA ALA A 131 -4.26 -7.27 1.79
C ALA A 131 -4.05 -6.48 0.50
N ILE A 132 -5.09 -6.32 -0.31
CA ILE A 132 -5.06 -5.57 -1.56
C ILE A 132 -5.99 -4.36 -1.47
N GLY A 133 -5.53 -3.24 -2.01
CA GLY A 133 -6.26 -1.98 -1.96
C GLY A 133 -5.97 -1.08 -3.15
N VAL A 134 -6.53 0.08 -3.09
CA VAL A 134 -6.41 1.11 -4.12
C VAL A 134 -5.91 2.42 -3.53
N SER A 135 -5.52 3.35 -4.38
CA SER A 135 -5.16 4.71 -4.01
C SER A 135 -5.76 5.68 -5.02
N ASN A 136 -6.12 6.86 -4.54
CA ASN A 136 -6.66 7.97 -5.35
C ASN A 136 -7.93 7.62 -6.14
N MET A 137 -8.73 6.65 -5.68
CA MET A 137 -10.07 6.39 -6.24
C MET A 137 -11.13 7.16 -5.46
N TYR A 138 -11.84 8.05 -6.15
CA TYR A 138 -12.98 8.76 -5.57
C TYR A 138 -14.28 7.97 -5.78
N ALA A 139 -15.36 8.41 -5.14
CA ALA A 139 -16.61 7.65 -5.02
C ALA A 139 -17.14 7.08 -6.34
N ASP A 140 -17.16 7.88 -7.41
CA ASP A 140 -17.62 7.48 -8.74
C ASP A 140 -16.78 6.35 -9.34
N ARG A 141 -15.46 6.53 -9.30
CA ARG A 141 -14.50 5.53 -9.81
C ARG A 141 -14.48 4.27 -8.96
N LEU A 142 -14.57 4.43 -7.64
CA LEU A 142 -14.59 3.31 -6.71
C LEU A 142 -15.90 2.51 -6.84
N CYS A 143 -17.02 3.18 -7.06
CA CYS A 143 -18.30 2.54 -7.32
C CYS A 143 -18.24 1.63 -8.57
N ASP A 144 -17.79 2.17 -9.71
CA ASP A 144 -17.58 1.38 -10.94
C ASP A 144 -16.64 0.19 -10.69
N PHE A 145 -15.53 0.44 -10.00
CA PHE A 145 -14.52 -0.58 -9.71
C PHE A 145 -15.09 -1.76 -8.92
N LEU A 146 -15.91 -1.50 -7.90
CA LEU A 146 -16.50 -2.54 -7.05
C LEU A 146 -17.46 -3.48 -7.78
N TYR A 147 -18.05 -3.06 -8.91
CA TYR A 147 -18.88 -3.93 -9.75
C TYR A 147 -18.09 -4.91 -10.60
N HIS A 148 -16.79 -4.69 -10.77
CA HIS A 148 -15.95 -5.44 -11.72
C HIS A 148 -14.86 -6.29 -11.05
N VAL A 149 -14.83 -6.39 -9.72
CA VAL A 149 -13.79 -7.09 -8.97
C VAL A 149 -14.38 -8.23 -8.12
N ASP A 150 -13.66 -9.33 -8.02
CA ASP A 150 -14.07 -10.48 -7.19
C ASP A 150 -13.76 -10.23 -5.71
N ILE A 151 -12.59 -9.66 -5.42
CA ILE A 151 -12.14 -9.31 -4.07
C ILE A 151 -12.23 -7.80 -3.92
N LYS A 152 -13.04 -7.34 -2.97
CA LYS A 152 -13.14 -5.89 -2.68
C LYS A 152 -11.83 -5.36 -2.08
N PRO A 153 -11.42 -4.12 -2.44
CA PRO A 153 -10.30 -3.47 -1.78
C PRO A 153 -10.56 -3.33 -0.28
N VAL A 154 -9.51 -3.54 0.51
CA VAL A 154 -9.60 -3.37 1.97
C VAL A 154 -9.39 -1.90 2.38
N ILE A 155 -8.67 -1.16 1.55
CA ILE A 155 -8.22 0.21 1.80
C ILE A 155 -8.32 1.01 0.49
N ASN A 156 -8.67 2.29 0.62
CA ASN A 156 -8.38 3.31 -0.37
C ASN A 156 -7.48 4.38 0.27
N GLN A 157 -6.28 4.57 -0.27
CA GLN A 157 -5.34 5.58 0.22
C GLN A 157 -5.52 6.88 -0.57
N VAL A 158 -5.99 7.93 0.09
CA VAL A 158 -6.21 9.24 -0.54
C VAL A 158 -5.52 10.36 0.23
N ARG A 159 -5.16 11.41 -0.51
CA ARG A 159 -4.71 12.65 0.13
C ARG A 159 -5.92 13.36 0.71
N THR A 160 -5.94 13.59 2.02
CA THR A 160 -6.97 14.39 2.67
C THR A 160 -6.37 15.40 3.64
N ASN A 161 -7.03 16.53 3.80
CA ASN A 161 -6.66 17.58 4.75
C ASN A 161 -7.90 18.43 5.07
N PRO A 162 -7.87 19.38 6.01
CA PRO A 162 -9.04 20.19 6.40
C PRO A 162 -9.74 20.94 5.26
N TYR A 163 -9.04 21.22 4.15
CA TYR A 163 -9.59 21.87 2.96
C TYR A 163 -10.06 20.91 1.88
N PHE A 164 -9.60 19.65 1.94
CA PHE A 164 -9.92 18.58 0.98
C PHE A 164 -10.33 17.32 1.75
N GLN A 165 -11.57 17.27 2.20
CA GLN A 165 -12.06 16.21 3.09
C GLN A 165 -12.65 15.01 2.35
N HIS A 166 -13.08 15.17 1.09
CA HIS A 166 -13.66 14.10 0.26
C HIS A 166 -14.82 13.35 0.94
N ILE A 167 -15.75 14.10 1.55
CA ILE A 167 -16.83 13.54 2.40
C ILE A 167 -17.62 12.47 1.67
N ASP A 168 -18.01 12.70 0.42
CA ASP A 168 -18.78 11.75 -0.38
C ASP A 168 -18.04 10.42 -0.57
N THR A 169 -16.72 10.49 -0.82
CA THR A 169 -15.86 9.30 -0.95
C THR A 169 -15.75 8.57 0.39
N PHE A 170 -15.57 9.30 1.48
CA PHE A 170 -15.48 8.72 2.82
C PHE A 170 -16.77 8.01 3.24
N GLU A 171 -17.93 8.61 2.98
CA GLU A 171 -19.23 7.99 3.26
C GLU A 171 -19.44 6.72 2.43
N PHE A 172 -19.11 6.76 1.15
CA PHE A 172 -19.17 5.61 0.25
C PHE A 172 -18.22 4.46 0.71
N GLU A 173 -17.00 4.78 1.09
CA GLU A 173 -16.03 3.80 1.63
C GLU A 173 -16.56 3.13 2.90
N LYS A 174 -17.11 3.93 3.82
CA LYS A 174 -17.68 3.44 5.08
C LYS A 174 -18.85 2.48 4.84
N GLU A 175 -19.76 2.81 3.91
CA GLU A 175 -20.89 1.95 3.53
C GLU A 175 -20.42 0.61 2.93
N ASN A 176 -19.26 0.61 2.24
CA ASN A 176 -18.69 -0.57 1.60
C ASN A 176 -17.67 -1.31 2.47
N ASN A 177 -17.45 -0.88 3.74
CA ASN A 177 -16.45 -1.43 4.66
C ASN A 177 -15.01 -1.33 4.10
N ILE A 178 -14.70 -0.27 3.37
CA ILE A 178 -13.36 0.05 2.87
C ILE A 178 -12.72 1.03 3.85
N CYS A 179 -11.50 0.75 4.30
CA CYS A 179 -10.79 1.63 5.22
C CYS A 179 -10.22 2.83 4.47
N LEU A 180 -10.47 4.03 4.98
CA LEU A 180 -9.77 5.23 4.52
C LEU A 180 -8.37 5.25 5.12
N LEU A 181 -7.35 5.19 4.29
CA LEU A 181 -5.97 5.50 4.66
C LEU A 181 -5.62 6.87 4.08
N TYR A 182 -5.28 7.83 4.92
CA TYR A 182 -4.98 9.16 4.41
C TYR A 182 -3.52 9.54 4.66
N THR A 183 -2.98 10.30 3.73
CA THR A 183 -1.66 10.90 3.82
C THR A 183 -1.81 12.41 3.84
N SER A 184 -1.13 13.06 4.75
CA SER A 184 -0.96 14.52 4.75
C SER A 184 0.53 14.81 4.64
N PRO A 185 0.96 15.75 3.79
CA PRO A 185 2.32 16.21 3.85
C PRO A 185 2.56 16.80 5.24
N SER A 186 3.64 16.38 5.88
CA SER A 186 4.12 17.01 7.08
C SER A 186 4.37 18.50 6.79
N PRO A 187 4.01 19.41 7.68
CA PRO A 187 4.31 20.82 7.50
C PRO A 187 5.80 21.08 7.41
#